data_1300546cad3192cba00ab8f1e790f690
#
_entry.id   1300546cad3192cba00ab8f1e790f690
#
_cell.length_a   1.000
_cell.length_b   1.000
_cell.length_c   1.000
_cell.angle_alpha   90.00
_cell.angle_beta   90.00
_cell.angle_gamma   90.00
#
_symmetry.space_group_name_H-M   'P 1'
#
loop_
_entity.id
_entity.type
_entity.pdbx_description
1 polymer ?
#
loop_
_entity_poly.entity_id
_entity_poly.type
_entity_poly.pdbx_seq_one_letter_code
_entity_poly.pdbx_strand_id
1 'polypeptide(L)'
;MKLFIVLITFIFFLATNAQAQNKAAIEKEYQRWLIQHIWPQAQSKGISRDTFDTAFLGVTLNWELPNLAPSGTKKLVPKDHKQAEFSGPRKYFRHNSVNNATSVGRQMAKKYAETLNAVEIKTGVPKRVILAIWGRESAYGRANISYDAFEVLGTKAFMSTRKNYFEGELIAALQIAQAMLAPNGQLKSSWAGALGQPQFMPTNFFKYGTDGNSDGQVDIWTSEADTIASIGTYLQKHGWIIGGDWGFEVTVPTSVSCTLGGPDQGRQISKWQGMGIRRVSGRPFPDHELNSEGFLMMPAGRHGPSFIVTPNFYVLKKYNKSDLYALFVGHIGDRIQYGVSDFTVHWDTSTKLYRSNIAEMQYSLEALGHDVGGVDGLIGFKTRRSIGRWQEATEQKSTCFPTPNIKIK
;
A
#
# COMPACT_ATOMS: atom_id res chain seq x y z
N MET A 1 36.82 8.43 40.33
CA MET A 1 36.24 7.56 39.28
C MET A 1 35.09 6.67 39.70
N LYS A 2 35.05 6.14 40.92
CA LYS A 2 33.93 5.27 41.44
C LYS A 2 32.62 6.01 41.71
N LEU A 3 32.63 7.30 42.08
CA LEU A 3 31.42 8.07 42.39
C LEU A 3 30.61 8.48 41.13
N PHE A 4 31.27 8.64 39.96
CA PHE A 4 30.61 9.00 38.70
C PHE A 4 29.85 7.84 38.06
N ILE A 5 30.30 6.60 38.29
CA ILE A 5 29.64 5.39 37.75
C ILE A 5 28.34 5.09 38.49
N VAL A 6 28.25 5.35 39.77
CA VAL A 6 27.05 5.12 40.60
C VAL A 6 25.94 6.13 40.23
N LEU A 7 26.30 7.37 39.90
CA LEU A 7 25.32 8.40 39.54
C LEU A 7 24.68 8.12 38.17
N ILE A 8 25.46 7.65 37.20
CA ILE A 8 24.96 7.31 35.83
C ILE A 8 24.04 6.10 35.87
N THR A 9 24.34 5.07 36.69
CA THR A 9 23.47 3.90 36.89
C THR A 9 22.15 4.28 37.56
N PHE A 10 22.16 5.20 38.52
CA PHE A 10 20.93 5.63 39.21
C PHE A 10 20.01 6.48 38.30
N ILE A 11 20.56 7.31 37.43
CA ILE A 11 19.79 8.10 36.46
C ILE A 11 19.16 7.18 35.40
N PHE A 12 19.85 6.13 34.95
CA PHE A 12 19.31 5.14 34.03
C PHE A 12 18.15 4.35 34.66
N PHE A 13 18.26 3.98 35.94
CA PHE A 13 17.21 3.25 36.69
C PHE A 13 15.96 4.12 36.92
N LEU A 14 16.12 5.41 37.18
CA LEU A 14 14.99 6.33 37.33
C LEU A 14 14.26 6.61 36.02
N ALA A 15 14.99 6.73 34.90
CA ALA A 15 14.40 6.96 33.58
C ALA A 15 13.61 5.72 33.05
N THR A 16 14.13 4.51 33.31
CA THR A 16 13.42 3.26 32.93
C THR A 16 12.16 3.05 33.77
N ASN A 17 12.19 3.38 35.05
CA ASN A 17 11.02 3.31 35.93
C ASN A 17 9.93 4.31 35.54
N ALA A 18 10.29 5.55 35.22
CA ALA A 18 9.33 6.57 34.76
C ALA A 18 8.65 6.18 33.44
N GLN A 19 9.40 5.60 32.49
CA GLN A 19 8.86 5.14 31.22
C GLN A 19 7.94 3.91 31.39
N ALA A 20 8.28 2.99 32.28
CA ALA A 20 7.46 1.82 32.62
C ALA A 20 6.16 2.25 33.32
N GLN A 21 6.23 3.19 34.27
CA GLN A 21 5.06 3.75 34.94
C GLN A 21 4.12 4.47 33.96
N ASN A 22 4.66 5.21 33.01
CA ASN A 22 3.86 5.87 31.97
C ASN A 22 3.14 4.85 31.07
N LYS A 23 3.81 3.77 30.64
CA LYS A 23 3.17 2.69 29.87
C LYS A 23 2.05 2.01 30.65
N ALA A 24 2.25 1.72 31.92
CA ALA A 24 1.22 1.11 32.76
C ALA A 24 -0.01 2.01 32.99
N ALA A 25 0.19 3.33 33.07
CA ALA A 25 -0.90 4.29 33.15
C ALA A 25 -1.72 4.34 31.83
N ILE A 26 -1.03 4.35 30.69
CA ILE A 26 -1.66 4.33 29.36
C ILE A 26 -2.43 3.01 29.13
N GLU A 27 -1.87 1.88 29.60
CA GLU A 27 -2.57 0.58 29.55
C GLU A 27 -3.89 0.60 30.33
N LYS A 28 -3.88 1.16 31.53
CA LYS A 28 -5.12 1.33 32.33
C LYS A 28 -6.13 2.27 31.64
N GLU A 29 -5.64 3.29 30.93
CA GLU A 29 -6.49 4.19 30.14
C GLU A 29 -7.09 3.44 28.93
N TYR A 30 -6.31 2.60 28.26
CA TYR A 30 -6.78 1.74 27.18
C TYR A 30 -7.88 0.79 27.64
N GLN A 31 -7.71 0.11 28.76
CA GLN A 31 -8.73 -0.80 29.29
C GLN A 31 -10.04 -0.07 29.64
N ARG A 32 -9.94 1.13 30.24
CA ARG A 32 -11.11 1.97 30.47
C ARG A 32 -11.79 2.43 29.18
N TRP A 33 -10.99 2.83 28.17
CA TRP A 33 -11.47 3.24 26.86
C TRP A 33 -12.20 2.10 26.13
N LEU A 34 -11.70 0.87 26.20
CA LEU A 34 -12.40 -0.29 25.65
C LEU A 34 -13.81 -0.43 26.23
N ILE A 35 -13.95 -0.31 27.54
CA ILE A 35 -15.25 -0.47 28.21
C ILE A 35 -16.16 0.75 28.02
N GLN A 36 -15.63 1.96 28.10
CA GLN A 36 -16.44 3.17 28.11
C GLN A 36 -16.73 3.71 26.70
N HIS A 37 -15.88 3.41 25.72
CA HIS A 37 -15.98 3.96 24.37
C HIS A 37 -16.26 2.90 23.30
N ILE A 38 -15.56 1.77 23.31
CA ILE A 38 -15.72 0.72 22.28
C ILE A 38 -16.91 -0.19 22.60
N TRP A 39 -17.09 -0.61 23.84
CA TRP A 39 -18.18 -1.50 24.20
C TRP A 39 -19.57 -0.97 23.82
N PRO A 40 -19.96 0.28 24.11
CA PRO A 40 -21.27 0.80 23.69
C PRO A 40 -21.48 0.77 22.18
N GLN A 41 -20.42 1.03 21.40
CA GLN A 41 -20.47 0.96 19.94
C GLN A 41 -20.64 -0.50 19.47
N ALA A 42 -19.87 -1.43 20.06
CA ALA A 42 -19.97 -2.85 19.77
C ALA A 42 -21.37 -3.40 20.09
N GLN A 43 -21.91 -3.07 21.26
CA GLN A 43 -23.24 -3.44 21.68
C GLN A 43 -24.33 -2.92 20.72
N SER A 44 -24.22 -1.69 20.25
CA SER A 44 -25.13 -1.11 19.27
C SER A 44 -25.12 -1.82 17.90
N LYS A 45 -24.08 -2.60 17.62
CA LYS A 45 -23.91 -3.43 16.41
C LYS A 45 -24.27 -4.90 16.64
N GLY A 46 -24.89 -5.23 17.77
CA GLY A 46 -25.35 -6.58 18.10
C GLY A 46 -24.25 -7.54 18.58
N ILE A 47 -23.09 -7.01 18.97
CA ILE A 47 -22.01 -7.81 19.55
C ILE A 47 -22.36 -8.16 21.00
N SER A 48 -22.29 -9.44 21.36
CA SER A 48 -22.53 -9.90 22.72
C SER A 48 -21.39 -9.50 23.64
N ARG A 49 -21.71 -9.41 24.95
CA ARG A 49 -20.69 -9.14 25.97
C ARG A 49 -19.64 -10.25 26.02
N ASP A 50 -20.04 -11.49 25.86
CA ASP A 50 -19.17 -12.65 25.84
C ASP A 50 -18.15 -12.60 24.69
N THR A 51 -18.63 -12.29 23.48
CA THR A 51 -17.73 -12.08 22.33
C THR A 51 -16.73 -10.96 22.57
N PHE A 52 -17.20 -9.84 23.14
CA PHE A 52 -16.34 -8.70 23.42
C PHE A 52 -15.27 -9.06 24.47
N ASP A 53 -15.67 -9.66 25.58
CA ASP A 53 -14.75 -10.04 26.66
C ASP A 53 -13.74 -11.10 26.18
N THR A 54 -14.19 -12.08 25.38
CA THR A 54 -13.31 -13.09 24.77
C THR A 54 -12.30 -12.46 23.83
N ALA A 55 -12.72 -11.51 22.99
CA ALA A 55 -11.86 -10.84 22.02
C ALA A 55 -10.73 -10.03 22.68
N PHE A 56 -10.98 -9.49 23.85
CA PHE A 56 -9.99 -8.67 24.59
C PHE A 56 -9.35 -9.40 25.79
N LEU A 57 -9.64 -10.68 25.98
CA LEU A 57 -9.05 -11.45 27.06
C LEU A 57 -7.52 -11.51 26.94
N GLY A 58 -6.80 -10.86 27.87
CA GLY A 58 -5.34 -10.81 27.88
C GLY A 58 -4.73 -9.87 26.81
N VAL A 59 -5.53 -9.16 26.05
CA VAL A 59 -5.05 -8.22 25.03
C VAL A 59 -4.50 -6.95 25.70
N THR A 60 -3.27 -6.60 25.35
CA THR A 60 -2.57 -5.39 25.78
C THR A 60 -2.14 -4.56 24.56
N LEU A 61 -1.68 -3.33 24.81
CA LEU A 61 -1.18 -2.46 23.75
C LEU A 61 0.13 -3.00 23.16
N ASN A 62 0.18 -3.11 21.84
CA ASN A 62 1.41 -3.45 21.13
C ASN A 62 2.19 -2.18 20.75
N TRP A 63 3.17 -1.85 21.57
CA TRP A 63 4.02 -0.66 21.43
C TRP A 63 5.01 -0.71 20.25
N GLU A 64 5.17 -1.87 19.61
CA GLU A 64 6.10 -2.06 18.52
C GLU A 64 5.48 -1.76 17.14
N LEU A 65 4.17 -1.55 17.12
CA LEU A 65 3.48 -1.23 15.87
C LEU A 65 3.93 0.15 15.33
N PRO A 66 4.08 0.30 14.03
CA PRO A 66 4.48 1.57 13.44
C PRO A 66 3.33 2.60 13.45
N ASN A 67 3.71 3.88 13.38
CA ASN A 67 2.80 5.02 13.27
C ASN A 67 1.88 5.22 14.49
N LEU A 68 2.34 4.84 15.68
CA LEU A 68 1.67 5.15 16.92
C LEU A 68 1.94 6.61 17.31
N ALA A 69 0.91 7.26 17.86
CA ALA A 69 0.93 8.62 18.38
C ALA A 69 0.21 8.65 19.75
N PRO A 70 0.87 8.16 20.82
CA PRO A 70 0.30 8.18 22.17
C PRO A 70 -0.10 9.60 22.59
N SER A 71 -1.15 9.73 23.39
CA SER A 71 -1.61 11.01 23.95
C SER A 71 -0.45 11.75 24.64
N GLY A 72 -0.31 13.05 24.37
CA GLY A 72 0.76 13.89 24.95
C GLY A 72 2.12 13.81 24.25
N THR A 73 2.29 13.02 23.20
CA THR A 73 3.52 13.04 22.39
C THR A 73 3.42 14.07 21.27
N LYS A 74 4.47 14.89 21.10
CA LYS A 74 4.62 15.73 19.90
C LYS A 74 4.64 14.83 18.66
N LYS A 75 4.05 15.28 17.53
CA LYS A 75 4.16 14.59 16.23
C LYS A 75 5.62 14.18 16.04
N LEU A 76 5.88 12.88 16.08
CA LEU A 76 7.21 12.36 15.84
C LEU A 76 7.60 12.71 14.40
N VAL A 77 8.78 13.30 14.23
CA VAL A 77 9.42 13.39 12.92
C VAL A 77 9.44 11.97 12.35
N PRO A 78 8.98 11.76 11.12
CA PRO A 78 8.91 10.44 10.55
C PRO A 78 10.28 9.76 10.62
N LYS A 79 10.41 8.70 11.42
CA LYS A 79 11.64 7.89 11.44
C LYS A 79 11.81 7.25 10.07
N ASP A 80 13.05 7.08 9.63
CA ASP A 80 13.39 6.36 8.40
C ASP A 80 12.75 4.97 8.43
N HIS A 81 11.68 4.80 7.66
CA HIS A 81 11.00 3.52 7.57
C HIS A 81 11.77 2.58 6.64
N LYS A 82 11.93 1.33 7.08
CA LYS A 82 12.58 0.27 6.29
C LYS A 82 11.73 -0.24 5.11
N GLN A 83 10.56 0.36 4.85
CA GLN A 83 9.68 -0.06 3.75
C GLN A 83 10.32 0.24 2.40
N ALA A 84 10.21 -0.69 1.45
CA ALA A 84 10.86 -0.59 0.14
C ALA A 84 10.43 0.64 -0.66
N GLU A 85 9.18 1.10 -0.46
CA GLU A 85 8.64 2.30 -1.10
C GLU A 85 9.40 3.58 -0.77
N PHE A 86 9.98 3.65 0.43
CA PHE A 86 10.73 4.84 0.90
C PHE A 86 12.23 4.79 0.57
N SER A 87 12.70 3.66 0.03
CA SER A 87 14.13 3.45 -0.24
C SER A 87 14.48 3.45 -1.74
N GLY A 88 13.52 3.80 -2.59
CA GLY A 88 13.66 3.94 -4.04
C GLY A 88 13.01 2.79 -4.83
N PRO A 89 12.56 3.08 -6.07
CA PRO A 89 11.79 2.13 -6.90
C PRO A 89 12.50 0.80 -7.16
N ARG A 90 13.81 0.80 -7.38
CA ARG A 90 14.58 -0.44 -7.64
C ARG A 90 14.41 -1.49 -6.56
N LYS A 91 14.33 -1.10 -5.28
CA LYS A 91 14.18 -2.07 -4.18
C LYS A 91 12.84 -2.80 -4.23
N TYR A 92 11.84 -2.18 -4.82
CA TYR A 92 10.53 -2.78 -5.01
C TYR A 92 10.56 -3.89 -6.07
N PHE A 93 11.35 -3.70 -7.14
CA PHE A 93 11.49 -4.61 -8.29
C PHE A 93 12.76 -5.47 -8.23
N ARG A 94 13.09 -6.02 -7.07
CA ARG A 94 14.23 -6.94 -6.95
C ARG A 94 14.01 -8.19 -7.78
N HIS A 95 14.98 -8.53 -8.60
CA HIS A 95 14.92 -9.67 -9.54
C HIS A 95 14.40 -10.97 -8.89
N ASN A 96 14.94 -11.35 -7.72
CA ASN A 96 14.52 -12.55 -7.01
C ASN A 96 13.04 -12.48 -6.56
N SER A 97 12.56 -11.32 -6.09
CA SER A 97 11.18 -11.14 -5.66
C SER A 97 10.22 -11.21 -6.86
N VAL A 98 10.58 -10.55 -7.97
CA VAL A 98 9.81 -10.55 -9.22
C VAL A 98 9.74 -11.96 -9.81
N ASN A 99 10.86 -12.65 -9.93
CA ASN A 99 10.91 -14.00 -10.50
C ASN A 99 10.17 -15.02 -9.64
N ASN A 100 10.32 -14.95 -8.31
CA ASN A 100 9.59 -15.85 -7.42
C ASN A 100 8.07 -15.63 -7.53
N ALA A 101 7.61 -14.38 -7.45
CA ALA A 101 6.18 -14.06 -7.61
C ALA A 101 5.64 -14.55 -8.96
N THR A 102 6.40 -14.36 -10.05
CA THR A 102 6.03 -14.81 -11.41
C THR A 102 5.96 -16.33 -11.49
N SER A 103 7.00 -17.02 -11.02
CA SER A 103 7.09 -18.49 -11.13
C SER A 103 5.95 -19.18 -10.38
N VAL A 104 5.73 -18.77 -9.13
CA VAL A 104 4.62 -19.30 -8.33
C VAL A 104 3.28 -18.89 -8.92
N GLY A 105 3.13 -17.65 -9.40
CA GLY A 105 1.91 -17.20 -10.04
C GLY A 105 1.52 -18.06 -11.25
N ARG A 106 2.49 -18.49 -12.07
CA ARG A 106 2.23 -19.42 -13.18
C ARG A 106 1.78 -20.80 -12.70
N GLN A 107 2.30 -21.28 -11.57
CA GLN A 107 1.83 -22.55 -10.98
C GLN A 107 0.39 -22.40 -10.48
N MET A 108 0.08 -21.30 -9.79
CA MET A 108 -1.27 -21.01 -9.30
C MET A 108 -2.26 -20.78 -10.45
N ALA A 109 -1.83 -20.15 -11.55
CA ALA A 109 -2.64 -19.99 -12.76
C ALA A 109 -3.11 -21.33 -13.34
N LYS A 110 -2.26 -22.37 -13.29
CA LYS A 110 -2.61 -23.72 -13.72
C LYS A 110 -3.49 -24.43 -12.69
N LYS A 111 -3.12 -24.36 -11.40
CA LYS A 111 -3.81 -25.04 -10.31
C LYS A 111 -5.26 -24.59 -10.16
N TYR A 112 -5.51 -23.29 -10.28
CA TYR A 112 -6.84 -22.69 -10.06
C TYR A 112 -7.46 -22.15 -11.36
N ALA A 113 -7.15 -22.78 -12.51
CA ALA A 113 -7.57 -22.31 -13.83
C ALA A 113 -9.08 -22.12 -13.95
N GLU A 114 -9.87 -23.08 -13.46
CA GLU A 114 -11.33 -23.03 -13.51
C GLU A 114 -11.89 -21.87 -12.69
N THR A 115 -11.48 -21.75 -11.43
CA THR A 115 -11.89 -20.65 -10.53
C THR A 115 -11.50 -19.29 -11.11
N LEU A 116 -10.27 -19.15 -11.58
CA LEU A 116 -9.77 -17.91 -12.18
C LEU A 116 -10.55 -17.54 -13.44
N ASN A 117 -10.89 -18.49 -14.32
CA ASN A 117 -11.69 -18.23 -15.50
C ASN A 117 -13.13 -17.81 -15.13
N ALA A 118 -13.75 -18.50 -14.16
CA ALA A 118 -15.08 -18.17 -13.70
C ALA A 118 -15.13 -16.76 -13.11
N VAL A 119 -14.14 -16.38 -12.29
CA VAL A 119 -14.06 -15.06 -11.67
C VAL A 119 -13.76 -13.98 -12.74
N GLU A 120 -12.86 -14.23 -13.69
CA GLU A 120 -12.59 -13.31 -14.80
C GLU A 120 -13.85 -13.04 -15.64
N ILE A 121 -14.63 -14.07 -15.97
CA ILE A 121 -15.92 -13.94 -16.68
C ILE A 121 -16.92 -13.14 -15.84
N LYS A 122 -17.04 -13.42 -14.55
CA LYS A 122 -18.00 -12.77 -13.65
C LYS A 122 -17.67 -11.32 -13.37
N THR A 123 -16.40 -11.00 -13.23
CA THR A 123 -15.95 -9.68 -12.75
C THR A 123 -15.36 -8.79 -13.85
N GLY A 124 -14.95 -9.37 -14.98
CA GLY A 124 -14.19 -8.71 -16.02
C GLY A 124 -12.74 -8.38 -15.62
N VAL A 125 -12.31 -8.78 -14.44
CA VAL A 125 -10.94 -8.55 -13.96
C VAL A 125 -10.03 -9.67 -14.48
N PRO A 126 -8.95 -9.36 -15.23
CA PRO A 126 -8.07 -10.39 -15.77
C PRO A 126 -7.43 -11.24 -14.66
N LYS A 127 -7.47 -12.55 -14.83
CA LYS A 127 -6.87 -13.52 -13.88
C LYS A 127 -5.42 -13.20 -13.53
N ARG A 128 -4.64 -12.66 -14.47
CA ARG A 128 -3.26 -12.25 -14.24
C ARG A 128 -3.12 -11.17 -13.15
N VAL A 129 -4.10 -10.26 -13.07
CA VAL A 129 -4.14 -9.19 -12.07
C VAL A 129 -4.52 -9.75 -10.70
N ILE A 130 -5.53 -10.62 -10.65
CA ILE A 130 -5.96 -11.30 -9.42
C ILE A 130 -4.78 -12.09 -8.82
N LEU A 131 -4.08 -12.87 -9.65
CA LEU A 131 -2.90 -13.64 -9.24
C LEU A 131 -1.77 -12.74 -8.72
N ALA A 132 -1.52 -11.62 -9.38
CA ALA A 132 -0.47 -10.71 -8.96
C ALA A 132 -0.76 -10.05 -7.60
N ILE A 133 -2.02 -9.70 -7.34
CA ILE A 133 -2.45 -9.19 -6.03
C ILE A 133 -2.31 -10.29 -4.97
N TRP A 134 -2.86 -11.47 -5.20
CA TRP A 134 -2.77 -12.58 -4.25
C TRP A 134 -1.31 -12.92 -3.90
N GLY A 135 -0.45 -12.96 -4.93
CA GLY A 135 0.98 -13.17 -4.72
C GLY A 135 1.65 -12.06 -3.92
N ARG A 136 1.25 -10.80 -4.15
CA ARG A 136 1.81 -9.65 -3.44
C ARG A 136 1.37 -9.57 -1.97
N GLU A 137 0.10 -9.86 -1.70
CA GLU A 137 -0.50 -9.72 -0.37
C GLU A 137 -0.09 -10.83 0.59
N SER A 138 -0.10 -12.08 0.14
CA SER A 138 0.11 -13.22 1.02
C SER A 138 1.06 -14.29 0.47
N ALA A 139 1.85 -13.98 -0.56
CA ALA A 139 2.66 -14.99 -1.26
C ALA A 139 1.84 -16.24 -1.66
N TYR A 140 0.63 -16.00 -2.17
CA TYR A 140 -0.33 -17.05 -2.54
C TYR A 140 -0.76 -17.90 -1.33
N GLY A 141 -1.11 -17.25 -0.23
CA GLY A 141 -1.55 -17.89 1.01
C GLY A 141 -0.43 -18.46 1.89
N ARG A 142 0.86 -18.32 1.48
CA ARG A 142 2.00 -18.91 2.22
C ARG A 142 2.64 -17.96 3.22
N ALA A 143 2.24 -16.71 3.25
CA ALA A 143 2.75 -15.75 4.23
C ALA A 143 2.24 -16.08 5.62
N ASN A 144 3.13 -16.01 6.62
CA ASN A 144 2.73 -16.18 8.01
C ASN A 144 2.01 -14.90 8.49
N ILE A 145 0.72 -15.03 8.79
CA ILE A 145 -0.14 -13.97 9.34
C ILE A 145 -0.36 -14.30 10.81
N SER A 146 0.41 -13.67 11.70
CA SER A 146 0.58 -14.15 13.08
C SER A 146 0.09 -13.18 14.17
N TYR A 147 -0.17 -11.90 13.82
CA TYR A 147 -0.62 -10.94 14.83
C TYR A 147 -2.07 -11.22 15.24
N ASP A 148 -2.39 -10.97 16.49
CA ASP A 148 -3.77 -10.91 16.95
C ASP A 148 -4.45 -9.64 16.40
N ALA A 149 -5.61 -9.78 15.75
CA ALA A 149 -6.30 -8.66 15.13
C ALA A 149 -6.81 -7.65 16.15
N PHE A 150 -7.27 -8.12 17.32
CA PHE A 150 -7.79 -7.24 18.37
C PHE A 150 -6.67 -6.46 19.05
N GLU A 151 -5.51 -7.07 19.25
CA GLU A 151 -4.31 -6.38 19.71
C GLU A 151 -3.90 -5.27 18.75
N VAL A 152 -3.78 -5.60 17.45
CA VAL A 152 -3.34 -4.63 16.43
C VAL A 152 -4.36 -3.52 16.24
N LEU A 153 -5.63 -3.87 16.01
CA LEU A 153 -6.67 -2.89 15.73
C LEU A 153 -7.01 -2.05 16.96
N GLY A 154 -7.06 -2.67 18.16
CA GLY A 154 -7.26 -1.96 19.42
C GLY A 154 -6.15 -0.95 19.70
N THR A 155 -4.89 -1.37 19.56
CA THR A 155 -3.74 -0.47 19.71
C THR A 155 -3.81 0.70 18.72
N LYS A 156 -4.11 0.44 17.44
CA LYS A 156 -4.17 1.49 16.41
C LYS A 156 -5.39 2.40 16.58
N ALA A 157 -6.54 1.88 16.98
CA ALA A 157 -7.72 2.66 17.30
C ALA A 157 -7.46 3.60 18.48
N PHE A 158 -6.77 3.14 19.48
CA PHE A 158 -6.47 3.92 20.68
C PHE A 158 -5.38 4.96 20.45
N MET A 159 -4.27 4.65 19.79
CA MET A 159 -3.11 5.53 19.72
C MET A 159 -2.43 5.70 18.37
N SER A 160 -3.14 5.53 17.25
CA SER A 160 -2.62 5.94 15.94
C SER A 160 -3.08 7.36 15.55
N THR A 161 -2.51 7.89 14.46
CA THR A 161 -2.99 9.17 13.86
C THR A 161 -4.33 9.01 13.12
N ARG A 162 -4.84 7.79 12.96
CA ARG A 162 -6.07 7.44 12.23
C ARG A 162 -7.06 6.70 13.13
N LYS A 163 -7.23 7.17 14.36
CA LYS A 163 -8.06 6.51 15.40
C LYS A 163 -9.43 6.09 14.87
N ASN A 164 -10.24 7.03 14.41
CA ASN A 164 -11.61 6.77 13.95
C ASN A 164 -11.69 5.71 12.84
N TYR A 165 -10.71 5.68 11.95
CA TYR A 165 -10.64 4.64 10.93
C TYR A 165 -10.44 3.26 11.57
N PHE A 166 -9.48 3.13 12.49
CA PHE A 166 -9.21 1.85 13.14
C PHE A 166 -10.30 1.45 14.15
N GLU A 167 -11.03 2.38 14.73
CA GLU A 167 -12.24 2.07 15.52
C GLU A 167 -13.29 1.36 14.67
N GLY A 168 -13.58 1.87 13.47
CA GLY A 168 -14.49 1.20 12.54
C GLY A 168 -14.02 -0.21 12.14
N GLU A 169 -12.71 -0.38 11.90
CA GLU A 169 -12.14 -1.69 11.59
C GLU A 169 -12.18 -2.64 12.80
N LEU A 170 -11.98 -2.13 14.02
CA LEU A 170 -12.09 -2.91 15.25
C LEU A 170 -13.52 -3.42 15.49
N ILE A 171 -14.53 -2.56 15.29
CA ILE A 171 -15.93 -2.96 15.39
C ILE A 171 -16.26 -4.03 14.34
N ALA A 172 -15.79 -3.87 13.10
CA ALA A 172 -15.98 -4.88 12.06
C ALA A 172 -15.28 -6.21 12.41
N ALA A 173 -14.09 -6.17 13.02
CA ALA A 173 -13.41 -7.36 13.51
C ALA A 173 -14.23 -8.08 14.60
N LEU A 174 -14.84 -7.34 15.51
CA LEU A 174 -15.76 -7.90 16.52
C LEU A 174 -17.01 -8.53 15.88
N GLN A 175 -17.56 -7.95 14.81
CA GLN A 175 -18.67 -8.53 14.05
C GLN A 175 -18.26 -9.86 13.39
N ILE A 176 -17.03 -9.97 12.85
CA ILE A 176 -16.51 -11.23 12.31
C ILE A 176 -16.42 -12.29 13.41
N ALA A 177 -15.92 -11.93 14.59
CA ALA A 177 -15.84 -12.84 15.73
C ALA A 177 -17.23 -13.25 16.23
N GLN A 178 -18.18 -12.31 16.36
CA GLN A 178 -19.56 -12.59 16.76
C GLN A 178 -20.25 -13.59 15.83
N ALA A 179 -20.01 -13.47 14.52
CA ALA A 179 -20.54 -14.35 13.51
C ALA A 179 -19.75 -15.68 13.36
N MET A 180 -18.70 -15.87 14.15
CA MET A 180 -17.80 -17.04 14.10
C MET A 180 -17.23 -17.34 12.70
N LEU A 181 -16.95 -16.27 11.93
CA LEU A 181 -16.48 -16.39 10.54
C LEU A 181 -14.96 -16.66 10.45
N ALA A 182 -14.22 -16.48 11.54
CA ALA A 182 -12.78 -16.72 11.56
C ALA A 182 -12.46 -18.20 11.86
N PRO A 183 -11.46 -18.81 11.17
CA PRO A 183 -11.05 -20.18 11.46
C PRO A 183 -10.64 -20.38 12.92
N ASN A 184 -11.13 -21.45 13.55
CA ASN A 184 -10.81 -21.80 14.95
C ASN A 184 -11.06 -20.67 15.96
N GLY A 185 -11.95 -19.72 15.67
CA GLY A 185 -12.26 -18.59 16.55
C GLY A 185 -11.12 -17.58 16.74
N GLN A 186 -10.01 -17.72 16.01
CA GLN A 186 -8.86 -16.83 16.12
C GLN A 186 -8.77 -15.88 14.93
N LEU A 187 -8.92 -14.59 15.18
CA LEU A 187 -8.81 -13.58 14.13
C LEU A 187 -7.34 -13.11 14.01
N LYS A 188 -6.60 -13.74 13.10
CA LYS A 188 -5.22 -13.35 12.79
C LYS A 188 -5.16 -12.27 11.73
N SER A 189 -4.23 -11.34 11.89
CA SER A 189 -4.02 -10.20 10.99
C SER A 189 -2.54 -9.94 10.71
N SER A 190 -2.27 -9.06 9.75
CA SER A 190 -0.96 -8.42 9.62
C SER A 190 -0.76 -7.35 10.72
N TRP A 191 0.46 -6.83 10.84
CA TRP A 191 0.79 -5.69 11.69
C TRP A 191 -0.07 -4.43 11.40
N ALA A 192 -0.75 -4.39 10.28
CA ALA A 192 -1.66 -3.31 9.89
C ALA A 192 -3.12 -3.60 10.22
N GLY A 193 -3.47 -4.81 10.66
CA GLY A 193 -4.82 -5.25 10.95
C GLY A 193 -5.56 -5.85 9.75
N ALA A 194 -4.85 -6.16 8.66
CA ALA A 194 -5.44 -6.77 7.47
C ALA A 194 -5.54 -8.30 7.61
N LEU A 195 -6.64 -8.88 7.10
CA LEU A 195 -7.08 -10.24 7.33
C LEU A 195 -6.92 -11.13 6.11
N GLY A 196 -6.63 -12.40 6.36
CA GLY A 196 -6.67 -13.48 5.38
C GLY A 196 -5.69 -13.31 4.20
N GLN A 197 -5.84 -14.17 3.21
CA GLN A 197 -4.95 -14.18 2.05
C GLN A 197 -5.03 -12.91 1.18
N PRO A 198 -6.21 -12.25 0.99
CA PRO A 198 -6.31 -11.01 0.23
C PRO A 198 -5.89 -9.79 1.03
N GLN A 199 -5.53 -9.92 2.32
CA GLN A 199 -5.16 -8.82 3.20
C GLN A 199 -6.23 -7.71 3.27
N PHE A 200 -7.47 -8.11 3.42
CA PHE A 200 -8.60 -7.19 3.58
C PHE A 200 -8.64 -6.60 4.99
N MET A 201 -8.90 -5.30 5.07
CA MET A 201 -9.35 -4.75 6.33
C MET A 201 -10.73 -5.35 6.70
N PRO A 202 -11.07 -5.49 8.00
CA PRO A 202 -12.34 -6.12 8.42
C PRO A 202 -13.59 -5.59 7.72
N THR A 203 -13.68 -4.29 7.50
CA THR A 203 -14.81 -3.68 6.75
C THR A 203 -14.84 -4.12 5.28
N ASN A 204 -13.69 -4.39 4.66
CA ASN A 204 -13.60 -4.87 3.29
C ASN A 204 -14.02 -6.34 3.17
N PHE A 205 -13.81 -7.16 4.20
CA PHE A 205 -14.33 -8.52 4.25
C PHE A 205 -15.86 -8.54 4.03
N PHE A 206 -16.62 -7.73 4.77
CA PHE A 206 -18.07 -7.64 4.60
C PHE A 206 -18.52 -7.05 3.26
N LYS A 207 -17.73 -6.17 2.66
CA LYS A 207 -18.08 -5.50 1.40
C LYS A 207 -17.75 -6.32 0.16
N TYR A 208 -16.69 -7.10 0.20
CA TYR A 208 -16.09 -7.71 -0.99
C TYR A 208 -15.80 -9.19 -0.81
N GLY A 209 -15.91 -9.74 0.40
CA GLY A 209 -15.81 -11.17 0.63
C GLY A 209 -16.83 -11.91 -0.24
N THR A 210 -16.35 -12.92 -0.96
CA THR A 210 -17.16 -13.60 -1.99
C THR A 210 -16.90 -15.11 -1.89
N ASP A 211 -17.97 -15.88 -1.75
CA ASP A 211 -17.93 -17.33 -1.87
C ASP A 211 -17.57 -17.71 -3.31
N GLY A 212 -16.40 -18.23 -3.50
CA GLY A 212 -15.83 -18.58 -4.80
C GLY A 212 -15.96 -20.07 -5.16
N ASN A 213 -16.22 -20.92 -4.15
CA ASN A 213 -16.39 -22.37 -4.31
C ASN A 213 -17.85 -22.81 -4.19
N SER A 214 -18.78 -21.88 -3.85
CA SER A 214 -20.23 -22.11 -3.71
C SER A 214 -20.58 -23.08 -2.58
N ASP A 215 -19.81 -23.07 -1.48
CA ASP A 215 -20.10 -23.87 -0.28
C ASP A 215 -21.06 -23.17 0.71
N GLY A 216 -21.44 -21.92 0.43
CA GLY A 216 -22.33 -21.08 1.24
C GLY A 216 -21.63 -20.30 2.32
N GLN A 217 -20.29 -20.31 2.39
CA GLN A 217 -19.48 -19.56 3.34
C GLN A 217 -18.45 -18.69 2.60
N VAL A 218 -17.93 -17.70 3.29
CA VAL A 218 -16.82 -16.87 2.77
C VAL A 218 -15.62 -17.08 3.67
N ASP A 219 -14.64 -17.82 3.20
CA ASP A 219 -13.39 -18.10 3.90
C ASP A 219 -12.19 -17.50 3.15
N ILE A 220 -11.82 -16.27 3.45
CA ILE A 220 -10.63 -15.64 2.87
C ILE A 220 -9.31 -16.08 3.53
N TRP A 221 -9.36 -16.92 4.56
CA TRP A 221 -8.16 -17.38 5.29
C TRP A 221 -7.61 -18.67 4.73
N THR A 222 -8.48 -19.64 4.47
CA THR A 222 -8.09 -21.01 4.07
C THR A 222 -8.59 -21.42 2.67
N SER A 223 -9.62 -20.73 2.12
CA SER A 223 -10.12 -20.97 0.77
C SER A 223 -9.44 -20.07 -0.26
N GLU A 224 -8.68 -20.65 -1.15
CA GLU A 224 -8.08 -19.94 -2.27
C GLU A 224 -9.14 -19.50 -3.30
N ALA A 225 -10.21 -20.27 -3.46
CA ALA A 225 -11.30 -19.92 -4.36
C ALA A 225 -12.00 -18.63 -3.90
N ASP A 226 -12.28 -18.51 -2.60
CA ASP A 226 -12.89 -17.30 -2.03
C ASP A 226 -11.96 -16.11 -2.07
N THR A 227 -10.67 -16.34 -1.84
CA THR A 227 -9.63 -15.33 -1.99
C THR A 227 -9.60 -14.76 -3.41
N ILE A 228 -9.56 -15.63 -4.42
CA ILE A 228 -9.55 -15.27 -5.85
C ILE A 228 -10.83 -14.49 -6.19
N ALA A 229 -12.00 -15.00 -5.78
CA ALA A 229 -13.29 -14.37 -6.01
C ALA A 229 -13.39 -12.99 -5.31
N SER A 230 -12.94 -12.89 -4.07
CA SER A 230 -12.95 -11.66 -3.28
C SER A 230 -12.06 -10.57 -3.89
N ILE A 231 -10.85 -10.92 -4.37
CA ILE A 231 -9.97 -9.97 -5.08
C ILE A 231 -10.63 -9.47 -6.36
N GLY A 232 -11.23 -10.38 -7.16
CA GLY A 232 -11.95 -10.01 -8.38
C GLY A 232 -13.12 -9.06 -8.07
N THR A 233 -13.95 -9.41 -7.09
CA THR A 233 -15.09 -8.58 -6.64
C THR A 233 -14.63 -7.20 -6.16
N TYR A 234 -13.52 -7.13 -5.39
CA TYR A 234 -12.95 -5.87 -4.93
C TYR A 234 -12.63 -4.94 -6.10
N LEU A 235 -11.90 -5.40 -7.10
CA LEU A 235 -11.50 -4.59 -8.25
C LEU A 235 -12.70 -4.20 -9.11
N GLN A 236 -13.64 -5.12 -9.36
CA GLN A 236 -14.89 -4.84 -10.07
C GLN A 236 -15.67 -3.72 -9.39
N LYS A 237 -15.89 -3.82 -8.09
CA LYS A 237 -16.63 -2.81 -7.30
C LYS A 237 -15.91 -1.46 -7.22
N HIS A 238 -14.61 -1.43 -7.45
CA HIS A 238 -13.83 -0.20 -7.55
C HIS A 238 -13.71 0.35 -8.97
N GLY A 239 -14.49 -0.19 -9.92
CA GLY A 239 -14.63 0.35 -11.26
C GLY A 239 -13.61 -0.18 -12.26
N TRP A 240 -13.19 -1.45 -12.13
CA TRP A 240 -12.36 -2.07 -13.17
C TRP A 240 -13.04 -1.99 -14.54
N ILE A 241 -12.36 -1.40 -15.50
CA ILE A 241 -12.83 -1.27 -16.90
C ILE A 241 -12.48 -2.57 -17.62
N ILE A 242 -13.54 -3.28 -18.04
CA ILE A 242 -13.42 -4.57 -18.74
C ILE A 242 -12.73 -4.36 -20.08
N GLY A 243 -11.80 -5.25 -20.41
CA GLY A 243 -11.02 -5.18 -21.66
C GLY A 243 -9.90 -4.13 -21.66
N GLY A 244 -9.88 -3.20 -20.70
CA GLY A 244 -8.81 -2.22 -20.57
C GLY A 244 -7.56 -2.78 -19.89
N ASP A 245 -6.39 -2.33 -20.31
CA ASP A 245 -5.12 -2.66 -19.67
C ASP A 245 -4.87 -1.78 -18.42
N TRP A 246 -3.86 -2.10 -17.63
CA TRP A 246 -3.40 -1.24 -16.52
C TRP A 246 -2.45 -0.14 -16.99
N GLY A 247 -1.73 -0.36 -18.10
CA GLY A 247 -0.78 0.59 -18.65
C GLY A 247 0.27 -0.06 -19.56
N PHE A 248 1.16 0.78 -20.07
CA PHE A 248 2.18 0.41 -21.04
C PHE A 248 3.50 1.06 -20.71
N GLU A 249 4.60 0.31 -20.68
CA GLU A 249 5.96 0.88 -20.62
C GLU A 249 6.24 1.63 -21.93
N VAL A 250 6.76 2.86 -21.82
CA VAL A 250 6.92 3.76 -22.96
C VAL A 250 8.28 4.47 -22.98
N THR A 251 8.71 4.84 -24.16
CA THR A 251 9.75 5.85 -24.37
C THR A 251 9.13 7.24 -24.41
N VAL A 252 9.72 8.19 -23.71
CA VAL A 252 9.25 9.58 -23.64
C VAL A 252 10.32 10.49 -24.22
N PRO A 253 10.05 11.14 -25.38
CA PRO A 253 10.99 12.08 -26.00
C PRO A 253 11.38 13.21 -25.04
N THR A 254 12.57 13.78 -25.21
CA THR A 254 13.03 14.92 -24.39
C THR A 254 12.18 16.18 -24.62
N SER A 255 11.55 16.31 -25.78
CA SER A 255 10.59 17.39 -26.12
C SER A 255 9.29 17.32 -25.33
N VAL A 256 8.94 16.16 -24.76
CA VAL A 256 7.77 16.00 -23.88
C VAL A 256 8.20 16.27 -22.45
N SER A 257 7.70 17.34 -21.84
CA SER A 257 8.05 17.65 -20.45
C SER A 257 7.57 16.56 -19.49
N CYS A 258 8.45 16.16 -18.56
CA CYS A 258 8.11 15.24 -17.48
C CYS A 258 7.11 15.85 -16.47
N THR A 259 6.92 17.18 -16.50
CA THR A 259 5.94 17.88 -15.65
C THR A 259 4.49 17.59 -16.05
N LEU A 260 4.27 16.98 -17.24
CA LEU A 260 2.97 16.49 -17.68
C LEU A 260 2.55 15.18 -16.96
N GLY A 261 3.42 14.61 -16.11
CA GLY A 261 3.09 13.42 -15.34
C GLY A 261 2.14 13.70 -14.17
N GLY A 262 1.21 12.77 -13.93
CA GLY A 262 0.31 12.80 -12.77
C GLY A 262 -1.14 12.42 -13.10
N PRO A 263 -1.92 12.05 -12.06
CA PRO A 263 -3.30 11.60 -12.21
C PRO A 263 -4.29 12.70 -12.63
N ASP A 264 -3.91 13.95 -12.54
CA ASP A 264 -4.67 15.15 -12.88
C ASP A 264 -4.34 15.69 -14.27
N GLN A 265 -3.53 14.98 -15.05
CA GLN A 265 -3.04 15.37 -16.39
C GLN A 265 -3.40 14.34 -17.46
N GLY A 266 -4.56 13.69 -17.30
CA GLY A 266 -5.04 12.68 -18.25
C GLY A 266 -5.26 13.24 -19.65
N ARG A 267 -4.95 12.42 -20.65
CA ARG A 267 -5.18 12.68 -22.08
C ARG A 267 -5.48 11.38 -22.78
N GLN A 268 -6.18 11.47 -23.90
CA GLN A 268 -6.34 10.30 -24.78
C GLN A 268 -4.98 9.72 -25.16
N ILE A 269 -4.86 8.39 -25.17
CA ILE A 269 -3.61 7.69 -25.51
C ILE A 269 -3.12 8.10 -26.92
N SER A 270 -4.04 8.33 -27.86
CA SER A 270 -3.72 8.87 -29.18
C SER A 270 -3.02 10.22 -29.13
N LYS A 271 -3.34 11.09 -28.16
CA LYS A 271 -2.66 12.39 -27.97
C LYS A 271 -1.24 12.20 -27.48
N TRP A 272 -1.02 11.28 -26.53
CA TRP A 272 0.33 10.90 -26.10
C TRP A 272 1.16 10.35 -27.25
N GLN A 273 0.55 9.50 -28.08
CA GLN A 273 1.18 8.98 -29.29
C GLN A 273 1.53 10.10 -30.29
N GLY A 274 0.66 11.09 -30.46
CA GLY A 274 0.90 12.27 -31.30
C GLY A 274 2.08 13.12 -30.82
N MET A 275 2.35 13.14 -29.50
CA MET A 275 3.52 13.79 -28.90
C MET A 275 4.83 13.00 -29.08
N GLY A 276 4.80 11.86 -29.75
CA GLY A 276 5.98 11.02 -29.98
C GLY A 276 6.23 9.96 -28.92
N ILE A 277 5.35 9.79 -27.93
CA ILE A 277 5.45 8.69 -26.96
C ILE A 277 5.16 7.37 -27.67
N ARG A 278 5.98 6.36 -27.43
CA ARG A 278 5.88 5.03 -28.06
C ARG A 278 6.05 3.93 -27.02
N ARG A 279 5.39 2.78 -27.21
CA ARG A 279 5.64 1.61 -26.40
C ARG A 279 7.05 1.10 -26.60
N VAL A 280 7.75 0.72 -25.53
CA VAL A 280 9.12 0.18 -25.58
C VAL A 280 9.19 -1.13 -26.38
N SER A 281 8.08 -1.87 -26.46
CA SER A 281 7.96 -3.10 -27.26
C SER A 281 8.02 -2.87 -28.77
N GLY A 282 7.99 -1.62 -29.24
CA GLY A 282 7.87 -1.26 -30.66
C GLY A 282 6.48 -1.48 -31.26
N ARG A 283 5.55 -2.15 -30.54
CA ARG A 283 4.18 -2.35 -30.99
C ARG A 283 3.36 -1.07 -30.85
N PRO A 284 2.36 -0.81 -31.71
CA PRO A 284 1.45 0.31 -31.52
C PRO A 284 0.65 0.14 -30.20
N PHE A 285 0.08 1.23 -29.70
CA PHE A 285 -0.96 1.10 -28.67
C PHE A 285 -2.16 0.35 -29.27
N PRO A 286 -2.87 -0.48 -28.46
CA PRO A 286 -4.06 -1.18 -28.95
C PRO A 286 -5.13 -0.18 -29.43
N ASP A 287 -5.80 -0.47 -30.55
CA ASP A 287 -6.77 0.44 -31.17
C ASP A 287 -7.92 0.80 -30.21
N HIS A 288 -8.40 -0.17 -29.44
CA HIS A 288 -9.47 0.04 -28.46
C HIS A 288 -9.05 0.95 -27.29
N GLU A 289 -7.73 1.13 -27.06
CA GLU A 289 -7.20 2.01 -26.00
C GLU A 289 -6.90 3.44 -26.50
N LEU A 290 -6.82 3.68 -27.81
CA LEU A 290 -6.40 4.97 -28.35
C LEU A 290 -7.27 6.15 -27.91
N ASN A 291 -8.56 5.92 -27.73
CA ASN A 291 -9.52 6.92 -27.24
C ASN A 291 -9.67 6.93 -25.73
N SER A 292 -9.11 5.93 -25.04
CA SER A 292 -9.12 5.86 -23.58
C SER A 292 -8.18 6.92 -22.98
N GLU A 293 -8.51 7.34 -21.77
CA GLU A 293 -7.65 8.25 -21.03
C GLU A 293 -6.38 7.53 -20.56
N GLY A 294 -5.23 8.15 -20.78
CA GLY A 294 -3.94 7.69 -20.30
C GLY A 294 -3.23 8.80 -19.52
N PHE A 295 -2.39 8.42 -18.59
CA PHE A 295 -1.66 9.32 -17.69
C PHE A 295 -0.17 9.00 -17.75
N LEU A 296 0.65 10.02 -18.01
CA LEU A 296 2.09 9.85 -17.97
C LEU A 296 2.53 9.61 -16.51
N MET A 297 3.25 8.52 -16.28
CA MET A 297 3.82 8.17 -14.99
C MET A 297 5.31 7.89 -15.13
N MET A 298 6.10 8.61 -14.37
CA MET A 298 7.55 8.51 -14.32
C MET A 298 8.00 8.41 -12.86
N PRO A 299 7.99 7.21 -12.23
CA PRO A 299 8.19 7.06 -10.78
C PRO A 299 9.55 7.54 -10.29
N ALA A 300 10.58 7.43 -11.15
CA ALA A 300 11.93 7.95 -10.91
C ALA A 300 12.26 9.13 -11.85
N GLY A 301 11.25 9.86 -12.30
CA GLY A 301 11.46 10.87 -13.33
C GLY A 301 12.14 10.26 -14.56
N ARG A 302 13.12 10.95 -15.15
CA ARG A 302 13.87 10.43 -16.30
C ARG A 302 15.01 9.45 -15.93
N HIS A 303 15.10 9.05 -14.66
CA HIS A 303 16.11 8.09 -14.17
C HIS A 303 15.55 6.66 -14.06
N GLY A 304 14.45 6.36 -14.74
CA GLY A 304 13.86 5.03 -14.73
C GLY A 304 12.80 4.84 -15.79
N PRO A 305 12.12 3.69 -15.77
CA PRO A 305 11.04 3.38 -16.69
C PRO A 305 9.93 4.41 -16.63
N SER A 306 9.33 4.68 -17.79
CA SER A 306 8.19 5.56 -17.94
C SER A 306 6.99 4.78 -18.47
N PHE A 307 5.79 5.23 -18.10
CA PHE A 307 4.56 4.53 -18.44
C PHE A 307 3.48 5.49 -18.90
N ILE A 308 2.62 5.03 -19.80
CA ILE A 308 1.27 5.53 -19.93
C ILE A 308 0.38 4.56 -19.17
N VAL A 309 -0.15 4.98 -18.04
CA VAL A 309 -1.08 4.19 -17.22
C VAL A 309 -2.51 4.58 -17.52
N THR A 310 -3.44 3.65 -17.33
CA THR A 310 -4.86 3.80 -17.64
C THR A 310 -5.69 4.01 -16.38
N PRO A 311 -7.00 4.24 -16.45
CA PRO A 311 -7.86 4.24 -15.27
C PRO A 311 -7.77 2.96 -14.44
N ASN A 312 -7.55 1.79 -15.06
CA ASN A 312 -7.39 0.52 -14.32
C ASN A 312 -6.17 0.52 -13.38
N PHE A 313 -5.11 1.26 -13.70
CA PHE A 313 -4.00 1.47 -12.77
C PHE A 313 -4.46 2.13 -11.46
N TYR A 314 -5.37 3.10 -11.56
CA TYR A 314 -5.91 3.77 -10.38
C TYR A 314 -6.91 2.90 -9.62
N VAL A 315 -7.53 1.91 -10.28
CA VAL A 315 -8.28 0.85 -9.59
C VAL A 315 -7.34 -0.02 -8.76
N LEU A 316 -6.17 -0.43 -9.29
CA LEU A 316 -5.14 -1.13 -8.51
C LEU A 316 -4.72 -0.31 -7.28
N LYS A 317 -4.63 1.01 -7.41
CA LYS A 317 -4.30 1.91 -6.30
C LYS A 317 -5.39 2.01 -5.23
N LYS A 318 -6.61 1.53 -5.46
CA LYS A 318 -7.62 1.38 -4.39
C LYS A 318 -7.23 0.28 -3.42
N TYR A 319 -6.55 -0.77 -3.91
CA TYR A 319 -6.02 -1.83 -3.06
C TYR A 319 -4.88 -1.32 -2.17
N ASN A 320 -3.92 -0.62 -2.77
CA ASN A 320 -2.83 0.03 -2.06
C ASN A 320 -2.46 1.35 -2.79
N LYS A 321 -2.38 2.45 -2.05
CA LYS A 321 -2.20 3.80 -2.61
C LYS A 321 -0.83 4.03 -3.27
N SER A 322 0.14 3.13 -3.09
CA SER A 322 1.49 3.23 -3.66
C SER A 322 1.48 3.05 -5.18
N ASP A 323 2.11 4.00 -5.90
CA ASP A 323 2.36 3.87 -7.34
C ASP A 323 3.19 2.61 -7.66
N LEU A 324 4.18 2.32 -6.82
CA LEU A 324 5.06 1.17 -7.00
C LEU A 324 4.34 -0.16 -6.79
N TYR A 325 3.35 -0.19 -5.87
CA TYR A 325 2.49 -1.36 -5.69
C TYR A 325 1.70 -1.66 -6.96
N ALA A 326 1.00 -0.67 -7.50
CA ALA A 326 0.17 -0.87 -8.69
C ALA A 326 1.03 -1.25 -9.92
N LEU A 327 2.20 -0.63 -10.09
CA LEU A 327 3.18 -1.02 -11.11
C LEU A 327 3.67 -2.46 -10.91
N PHE A 328 3.96 -2.86 -9.68
CA PHE A 328 4.41 -4.22 -9.38
C PHE A 328 3.33 -5.24 -9.74
N VAL A 329 2.09 -4.99 -9.32
CA VAL A 329 0.94 -5.87 -9.63
C VAL A 329 0.74 -5.99 -11.14
N GLY A 330 0.71 -4.87 -11.86
CA GLY A 330 0.58 -4.87 -13.32
C GLY A 330 1.71 -5.66 -14.00
N HIS A 331 2.95 -5.35 -13.65
CA HIS A 331 4.13 -6.01 -14.20
C HIS A 331 4.18 -7.52 -13.91
N ILE A 332 3.90 -7.94 -12.67
CA ILE A 332 3.85 -9.38 -12.32
C ILE A 332 2.73 -10.07 -13.09
N GLY A 333 1.55 -9.44 -13.21
CA GLY A 333 0.45 -9.97 -14.00
C GLY A 333 0.87 -10.23 -15.45
N ASP A 334 1.54 -9.27 -16.09
CA ASP A 334 2.02 -9.39 -17.48
C ASP A 334 3.11 -10.47 -17.61
N ARG A 335 4.00 -10.59 -16.63
CA ARG A 335 5.00 -11.66 -16.61
C ARG A 335 4.38 -13.04 -16.47
N ILE A 336 3.33 -13.17 -15.65
CA ILE A 336 2.60 -14.45 -15.47
C ILE A 336 1.96 -14.88 -16.80
N GLN A 337 1.22 -13.97 -17.45
CA GLN A 337 0.39 -14.31 -18.61
C GLN A 337 1.15 -14.26 -19.94
N TYR A 338 1.96 -13.23 -20.17
CA TYR A 338 2.58 -12.97 -21.46
C TYR A 338 4.07 -13.29 -21.51
N GLY A 339 4.67 -13.61 -20.37
CA GLY A 339 6.10 -13.94 -20.32
C GLY A 339 7.03 -12.76 -20.57
N VAL A 340 6.53 -11.53 -20.36
CA VAL A 340 7.39 -10.33 -20.53
C VAL A 340 8.60 -10.38 -19.60
N SER A 341 9.70 -9.78 -20.04
CA SER A 341 10.95 -9.64 -19.28
C SER A 341 10.87 -8.49 -18.27
N ASP A 342 11.98 -8.18 -17.62
CA ASP A 342 12.12 -6.97 -16.80
C ASP A 342 11.89 -5.71 -17.62
N PHE A 343 11.66 -4.58 -16.98
CA PHE A 343 11.51 -3.30 -17.65
C PHE A 343 12.71 -3.00 -18.54
N THR A 344 12.44 -2.46 -19.73
CA THR A 344 13.48 -2.17 -20.72
C THR A 344 14.42 -1.08 -20.26
N VAL A 345 13.91 -0.05 -19.58
CA VAL A 345 14.70 0.99 -18.95
C VAL A 345 15.02 0.60 -17.52
N HIS A 346 16.30 0.51 -17.19
CA HIS A 346 16.70 0.19 -15.83
C HIS A 346 16.48 1.37 -14.88
N TRP A 347 16.20 1.06 -13.60
CA TRP A 347 16.16 2.05 -12.55
C TRP A 347 17.58 2.55 -12.27
N ASP A 348 17.86 3.82 -12.54
CA ASP A 348 19.08 4.46 -12.08
C ASP A 348 18.99 4.69 -10.56
N THR A 349 19.94 4.14 -9.85
CA THR A 349 19.89 3.99 -8.39
C THR A 349 21.04 4.63 -7.65
N SER A 350 21.82 5.44 -8.34
CA SER A 350 23.02 6.08 -7.77
C SER A 350 22.72 6.98 -6.55
N THR A 351 21.44 7.27 -6.28
CA THR A 351 21.00 8.22 -5.27
C THR A 351 20.37 7.57 -4.05
N LYS A 352 21.09 7.54 -2.93
CA LYS A 352 20.45 7.36 -1.61
C LYS A 352 19.80 8.68 -1.21
N LEU A 353 18.48 8.73 -1.27
CA LEU A 353 17.70 9.85 -0.78
C LEU A 353 17.10 9.46 0.58
N TYR A 354 17.36 10.26 1.59
CA TYR A 354 16.74 10.11 2.89
C TYR A 354 15.45 10.92 2.93
N ARG A 355 14.48 10.46 3.71
CA ARG A 355 13.18 11.12 3.85
C ARG A 355 13.31 12.57 4.34
N SER A 356 14.26 12.84 5.23
CA SER A 356 14.59 14.18 5.70
C SER A 356 15.03 15.10 4.57
N ASN A 357 15.92 14.64 3.69
CA ASN A 357 16.39 15.45 2.55
C ASN A 357 15.26 15.77 1.56
N ILE A 358 14.33 14.83 1.36
CA ILE A 358 13.15 15.08 0.53
C ILE A 358 12.24 16.11 1.20
N ALA A 359 12.01 16.03 2.51
CA ALA A 359 11.20 17.01 3.25
C ALA A 359 11.81 18.42 3.20
N GLU A 360 13.12 18.56 3.36
CA GLU A 360 13.82 19.84 3.20
C GLU A 360 13.63 20.42 1.79
N MET A 361 13.75 19.58 0.76
CA MET A 361 13.53 19.98 -0.62
C MET A 361 12.06 20.41 -0.86
N GLN A 362 11.09 19.63 -0.34
CA GLN A 362 9.68 19.97 -0.42
C GLN A 362 9.40 21.34 0.23
N TYR A 363 9.99 21.58 1.41
CA TYR A 363 9.88 22.87 2.09
C TYR A 363 10.43 24.04 1.23
N SER A 364 11.61 23.85 0.63
CA SER A 364 12.20 24.87 -0.26
C SER A 364 11.34 25.13 -1.50
N LEU A 365 10.75 24.07 -2.10
CA LEU A 365 9.85 24.21 -3.24
C LEU A 365 8.56 24.93 -2.87
N GLU A 366 7.97 24.66 -1.70
CA GLU A 366 6.79 25.38 -1.22
C GLU A 366 7.09 26.86 -0.96
N ALA A 367 8.25 27.19 -0.41
CA ALA A 367 8.70 28.57 -0.22
C ALA A 367 8.83 29.35 -1.55
N LEU A 368 9.09 28.64 -2.66
CA LEU A 368 9.10 29.18 -4.03
C LEU A 368 7.71 29.16 -4.71
N GLY A 369 6.65 28.77 -4.00
CA GLY A 369 5.28 28.76 -4.51
C GLY A 369 4.90 27.49 -5.29
N HIS A 370 5.70 26.41 -5.22
CA HIS A 370 5.37 25.17 -5.88
C HIS A 370 4.47 24.26 -5.01
N ASP A 371 3.46 23.63 -5.61
CA ASP A 371 2.61 22.62 -4.94
C ASP A 371 3.31 21.26 -4.90
N VAL A 372 3.86 20.90 -3.77
CA VAL A 372 4.49 19.56 -3.54
C VAL A 372 3.53 18.54 -2.95
N GLY A 373 2.30 18.94 -2.58
CA GLY A 373 1.29 18.09 -1.96
C GLY A 373 1.45 17.88 -0.45
N GLY A 374 2.41 18.56 0.16
CA GLY A 374 2.76 18.55 1.58
C GLY A 374 4.20 18.12 1.83
N VAL A 375 4.77 18.62 2.93
CA VAL A 375 6.15 18.32 3.35
C VAL A 375 6.15 17.03 4.19
N ASP A 376 6.14 15.90 3.52
CA ASP A 376 6.06 14.57 4.13
C ASP A 376 7.30 13.69 3.90
N GLY A 377 8.23 14.18 3.09
CA GLY A 377 9.45 13.44 2.71
C GLY A 377 9.20 12.30 1.72
N LEU A 378 8.06 12.30 1.00
CA LEU A 378 7.71 11.32 -0.01
C LEU A 378 7.71 11.95 -1.41
N ILE A 379 8.30 11.27 -2.39
CA ILE A 379 8.38 11.77 -3.76
C ILE A 379 7.09 11.39 -4.52
N GLY A 380 5.99 12.08 -4.22
CA GLY A 380 4.73 11.97 -4.95
C GLY A 380 4.79 12.63 -6.33
N PHE A 381 3.71 12.51 -7.12
CA PHE A 381 3.65 13.12 -8.45
C PHE A 381 3.73 14.66 -8.39
N LYS A 382 3.15 15.31 -7.37
CA LYS A 382 3.24 16.76 -7.17
C LYS A 382 4.68 17.20 -6.89
N THR A 383 5.38 16.48 -6.02
CA THR A 383 6.81 16.74 -5.73
C THR A 383 7.65 16.59 -7.00
N ARG A 384 7.47 15.49 -7.77
CA ARG A 384 8.17 15.30 -9.04
C ARG A 384 7.91 16.43 -10.04
N ARG A 385 6.65 16.84 -10.19
CA ARG A 385 6.26 17.95 -11.06
C ARG A 385 6.89 19.27 -10.63
N SER A 386 6.87 19.58 -9.35
CA SER A 386 7.45 20.79 -8.79
C SER A 386 8.96 20.85 -9.00
N ILE A 387 9.67 19.74 -8.81
CA ILE A 387 11.10 19.63 -9.16
C ILE A 387 11.30 19.92 -10.66
N GLY A 388 10.51 19.32 -11.53
CA GLY A 388 10.62 19.55 -12.97
C GLY A 388 10.37 21.01 -13.38
N ARG A 389 9.33 21.64 -12.83
CA ARG A 389 9.04 23.06 -13.07
C ARG A 389 10.15 23.98 -12.57
N TRP A 390 10.67 23.72 -11.39
CA TRP A 390 11.81 24.44 -10.85
C TRP A 390 13.06 24.26 -11.74
N GLN A 391 13.34 23.04 -12.20
CA GLN A 391 14.44 22.76 -13.13
C GLN A 391 14.26 23.53 -14.45
N GLU A 392 13.05 23.55 -15.01
CA GLU A 392 12.72 24.27 -16.24
C GLU A 392 12.90 25.81 -16.05
N ALA A 393 12.40 26.35 -14.93
CA ALA A 393 12.53 27.77 -14.62
C ALA A 393 13.98 28.23 -14.34
N THR A 394 14.86 27.31 -13.98
CA THR A 394 16.28 27.59 -13.73
C THR A 394 17.19 27.09 -14.86
N GLU A 395 16.62 26.84 -16.04
CA GLU A 395 17.34 26.38 -17.26
C GLU A 395 18.16 25.10 -17.06
N GLN A 396 17.79 24.27 -16.08
CA GLN A 396 18.40 22.97 -15.86
C GLN A 396 17.71 21.90 -16.67
N LYS A 397 18.42 20.79 -16.95
CA LYS A 397 17.83 19.62 -17.58
C LYS A 397 16.71 19.07 -16.68
N SER A 398 15.47 19.14 -17.15
CA SER A 398 14.32 18.68 -16.40
C SER A 398 14.30 17.14 -16.30
N THR A 399 14.54 16.63 -15.09
CA THR A 399 14.51 15.19 -14.78
C THR A 399 13.26 14.80 -14.00
N CYS A 400 12.56 15.76 -13.38
CA CYS A 400 11.42 15.55 -12.48
C CYS A 400 11.73 14.58 -11.34
N PHE A 401 12.99 14.52 -10.90
CA PHE A 401 13.40 13.65 -9.79
C PHE A 401 14.53 14.30 -9.01
N PRO A 402 14.55 14.16 -7.68
CA PRO A 402 15.63 14.74 -6.88
C PRO A 402 16.96 14.01 -7.12
N THR A 403 18.02 14.78 -7.16
CA THR A 403 19.39 14.24 -7.11
C THR A 403 20.06 14.70 -5.79
N PRO A 404 21.09 14.01 -5.27
CA PRO A 404 21.72 14.38 -3.99
C PRO A 404 22.27 15.79 -3.97
N ASN A 405 22.60 16.33 -5.13
CA ASN A 405 23.24 17.64 -5.28
C ASN A 405 22.25 18.77 -5.64
N ILE A 406 20.95 18.48 -5.73
CA ILE A 406 19.94 19.52 -5.93
C ILE A 406 19.91 20.40 -4.68
N LYS A 407 20.35 21.65 -4.85
CA LYS A 407 20.14 22.71 -3.88
C LYS A 407 19.09 23.66 -4.46
N ILE A 408 17.89 23.59 -3.94
CA ILE A 408 16.82 24.54 -4.25
C ILE A 408 17.08 25.77 -3.39
N LYS A 409 17.46 26.86 -4.04
CA LYS A 409 17.70 28.17 -3.43
C LYS A 409 16.62 29.13 -3.90
#